data_d8f3f090c0bc6054478a87d15e91c501
#
_entry.id   d8f3f090c0bc6054478a87d15e91c501
#
_cell.length_a   1.000
_cell.length_b   1.000
_cell.length_c   1.000
_cell.angle_alpha   90.00
_cell.angle_beta   90.00
_cell.angle_gamma   90.00
#
_symmetry.space_group_name_H-M   'P 1'
#
loop_
_entity.id
_entity.type
_entity.pdbx_description
1 polymer ?
#
loop_
_entity_poly.entity_id
_entity_poly.type
_entity_poly.pdbx_seq_one_letter_code
_entity_poly.pdbx_strand_id
1 'polypeptide(L)'
;MATLTNRTADGRSSTPAYNAVIGLAALGVLLQGLWAGIFVQEGKKYKDTWVHVHALDGEITIALAAIATVLAFVQMRRTRRDLLIGSAALTVVLVIEAYIGGLIGNHSNLTAVHFPLAMAIMGLVVWLPVRAVLGPRR
;
A
#
# COMPACT_ATOMS: atom_id res chain seq x y z
N MET A 1 -47.35 12.24 12.50
CA MET A 1 -46.21 13.02 11.95
C MET A 1 -44.94 12.35 12.46
N ALA A 2 -44.38 11.43 11.67
CA ALA A 2 -43.22 10.64 12.08
C ALA A 2 -41.94 11.43 11.74
N THR A 3 -41.22 11.86 12.74
CA THR A 3 -39.90 12.48 12.63
C THR A 3 -38.93 11.43 12.09
N LEU A 4 -38.53 11.57 10.83
CA LEU A 4 -37.40 10.87 10.24
C LEU A 4 -36.15 11.36 10.97
N THR A 5 -35.76 10.68 12.03
CA THR A 5 -34.43 10.82 12.64
C THR A 5 -33.41 10.41 11.60
N ASN A 6 -32.78 11.44 11.02
CA ASN A 6 -31.62 11.29 10.17
C ASN A 6 -30.53 10.55 10.97
N ARG A 7 -30.40 9.23 10.75
CA ARG A 7 -29.30 8.44 11.31
C ARG A 7 -28.02 9.00 10.71
N THR A 8 -27.40 9.88 11.47
CA THR A 8 -26.04 10.33 11.23
C THR A 8 -25.17 9.12 10.88
N ALA A 9 -24.48 9.22 9.76
CA ALA A 9 -23.59 8.20 9.25
C ALA A 9 -22.70 7.67 10.38
N ASP A 10 -22.92 6.41 10.71
CA ASP A 10 -22.27 5.70 11.80
C ASP A 10 -20.73 5.84 11.62
N GLY A 11 -20.02 6.41 12.59
CA GLY A 11 -18.59 6.70 12.58
C GLY A 11 -17.65 5.50 12.37
N ARG A 12 -18.15 4.46 11.72
CA ARG A 12 -17.51 3.19 11.36
C ARG A 12 -17.03 3.13 9.91
N SER A 13 -17.42 4.10 9.06
CA SER A 13 -16.98 4.14 7.66
C SER A 13 -15.58 4.75 7.56
N SER A 14 -14.82 4.30 6.57
CA SER A 14 -13.59 4.98 6.16
C SER A 14 -13.91 6.30 5.45
N THR A 15 -12.96 7.22 5.44
CA THR A 15 -13.16 8.52 4.78
C THR A 15 -12.84 8.42 3.29
N PRO A 16 -13.49 9.24 2.43
CA PRO A 16 -13.16 9.28 1.00
C PRO A 16 -11.68 9.56 0.72
N ALA A 17 -11.06 10.46 1.50
CA ALA A 17 -9.65 10.78 1.37
C ALA A 17 -8.75 9.56 1.64
N TYR A 18 -9.02 8.83 2.73
CA TYR A 18 -8.29 7.59 3.02
C TYR A 18 -8.47 6.56 1.89
N ASN A 19 -9.71 6.37 1.41
CA ASN A 19 -10.00 5.40 0.35
C ASN A 19 -9.26 5.74 -0.96
N ALA A 20 -9.22 7.02 -1.33
CA ALA A 20 -8.49 7.47 -2.51
C ALA A 20 -6.98 7.21 -2.38
N VAL A 21 -6.39 7.60 -1.24
CA VAL A 21 -4.94 7.45 -1.02
C VAL A 21 -4.52 5.99 -0.96
N ILE A 22 -5.26 5.14 -0.23
CA ILE A 22 -4.94 3.71 -0.14
C ILE A 22 -5.17 3.00 -1.48
N GLY A 23 -6.14 3.44 -2.28
CA GLY A 23 -6.36 2.97 -3.64
C GLY A 23 -5.20 3.31 -4.57
N LEU A 24 -4.67 4.53 -4.48
CA LEU A 24 -3.48 4.94 -5.23
C LEU A 24 -2.23 4.15 -4.79
N ALA A 25 -2.06 3.90 -3.48
CA ALA A 25 -0.98 3.04 -3.00
C ALA A 25 -1.11 1.61 -3.54
N ALA A 26 -2.34 1.07 -3.61
CA ALA A 26 -2.59 -0.24 -4.21
C ALA A 26 -2.22 -0.28 -5.68
N LEU A 27 -2.54 0.77 -6.43
CA LEU A 27 -2.12 0.90 -7.82
C LEU A 27 -0.59 0.96 -7.95
N GLY A 28 0.09 1.73 -7.09
CA GLY A 28 1.55 1.79 -7.07
C GLY A 28 2.17 0.41 -6.85
N VAL A 29 1.71 -0.36 -5.84
CA VAL A 29 2.21 -1.73 -5.63
C VAL A 29 1.97 -2.64 -6.84
N LEU A 30 0.84 -2.48 -7.54
CA LEU A 30 0.60 -3.23 -8.78
C LEU A 30 1.58 -2.84 -9.89
N LEU A 31 1.87 -1.54 -10.03
CA LEU A 31 2.83 -1.02 -11.00
C LEU A 31 4.26 -1.48 -10.68
N GLN A 32 4.64 -1.67 -9.40
CA GLN A 32 5.91 -2.27 -9.02
C GLN A 32 6.14 -3.62 -9.70
N GLY A 33 5.12 -4.48 -9.73
CA GLY A 33 5.18 -5.76 -10.42
C GLY A 33 5.33 -5.61 -11.94
N LEU A 34 4.64 -4.62 -12.54
CA LEU A 34 4.75 -4.32 -13.97
C LEU A 34 6.17 -3.88 -14.34
N TRP A 35 6.73 -2.91 -13.63
CA TRP A 35 8.09 -2.39 -13.88
C TRP A 35 9.13 -3.47 -13.67
N ALA A 36 8.99 -4.29 -12.61
CA ALA A 36 9.85 -5.44 -12.38
C ALA A 36 9.82 -6.43 -13.56
N GLY A 37 8.63 -6.75 -14.07
CA GLY A 37 8.48 -7.61 -15.24
C GLY A 37 9.19 -7.06 -16.48
N ILE A 38 9.08 -5.75 -16.72
CA ILE A 38 9.71 -5.10 -17.89
C ILE A 38 11.24 -5.18 -17.79
N PHE A 39 11.87 -4.77 -16.68
CA PHE A 39 13.33 -4.78 -16.62
C PHE A 39 13.91 -6.20 -16.55
N VAL A 40 13.16 -7.19 -16.08
CA VAL A 40 13.57 -8.59 -16.14
C VAL A 40 13.52 -9.12 -17.57
N GLN A 41 12.48 -8.77 -18.35
CA GLN A 41 12.32 -9.20 -19.74
C GLN A 41 13.35 -8.55 -20.66
N GLU A 42 13.59 -7.24 -20.56
CA GLU A 42 14.41 -6.48 -21.50
C GLU A 42 15.91 -6.66 -21.27
N GLY A 43 16.31 -7.22 -20.14
CA GLY A 43 17.70 -7.51 -19.84
C GLY A 43 18.55 -6.25 -19.70
N LYS A 44 19.85 -6.33 -20.09
CA LYS A 44 20.84 -5.28 -19.78
C LYS A 44 20.57 -3.92 -20.45
N LYS A 45 19.97 -3.88 -21.65
CA LYS A 45 19.89 -2.66 -22.46
C LYS A 45 19.01 -1.55 -21.85
N TYR A 46 17.93 -1.92 -21.19
CA TYR A 46 16.96 -0.98 -20.59
C TYR A 46 16.84 -1.14 -19.08
N LYS A 47 17.66 -2.01 -18.49
CA LYS A 47 17.61 -2.35 -17.07
C LYS A 47 17.68 -1.10 -16.19
N ASP A 48 18.60 -0.19 -16.45
CA ASP A 48 18.82 0.98 -15.59
C ASP A 48 17.63 1.92 -15.59
N THR A 49 17.00 2.17 -16.74
CA THR A 49 15.81 3.03 -16.86
C THR A 49 14.64 2.44 -16.06
N TRP A 50 14.31 1.17 -16.28
CA TRP A 50 13.15 0.56 -15.64
C TRP A 50 13.37 0.23 -14.17
N VAL A 51 14.59 -0.05 -13.76
CA VAL A 51 14.97 -0.15 -12.35
C VAL A 51 14.80 1.20 -11.66
N HIS A 52 15.16 2.31 -12.31
CA HIS A 52 14.95 3.65 -11.77
C HIS A 52 13.45 3.99 -11.66
N VAL A 53 12.63 3.66 -12.68
CA VAL A 53 11.18 3.84 -12.64
C VAL A 53 10.56 3.03 -11.51
N HIS A 54 10.98 1.77 -11.34
CA HIS A 54 10.54 0.91 -10.23
C HIS A 54 10.91 1.53 -8.87
N ALA A 55 12.12 2.03 -8.70
CA ALA A 55 12.54 2.66 -7.44
C ALA A 55 11.71 3.92 -7.13
N LEU A 56 11.53 4.81 -8.12
CA LEU A 56 10.75 6.05 -7.96
C LEU A 56 9.28 5.76 -7.61
N ASP A 57 8.65 4.81 -8.30
CA ASP A 57 7.28 4.38 -7.99
C ASP A 57 7.21 3.78 -6.57
N GLY A 58 8.24 3.06 -6.13
CA GLY A 58 8.36 2.56 -4.76
C GLY A 58 8.37 3.68 -3.72
N GLU A 59 9.16 4.74 -3.94
CA GLU A 59 9.21 5.91 -3.06
C GLU A 59 7.84 6.61 -2.98
N ILE A 60 7.19 6.82 -4.12
CA ILE A 60 5.85 7.42 -4.20
C ILE A 60 4.84 6.54 -3.44
N THR A 61 4.90 5.24 -3.63
CA THR A 61 4.00 4.28 -2.96
C THR A 61 4.19 4.28 -1.45
N ILE A 62 5.44 4.36 -0.96
CA ILE A 62 5.75 4.52 0.48
C ILE A 62 5.15 5.82 1.01
N ALA A 63 5.30 6.93 0.29
CA ALA A 63 4.74 8.21 0.69
C ALA A 63 3.20 8.15 0.77
N LEU A 64 2.53 7.51 -0.20
CA LEU A 64 1.08 7.30 -0.17
C LEU A 64 0.64 6.43 1.01
N ALA A 65 1.35 5.35 1.32
CA ALA A 65 1.08 4.50 2.46
C ALA A 65 1.26 5.25 3.80
N ALA A 66 2.28 6.09 3.90
CA ALA A 66 2.50 6.95 5.07
C ALA A 66 1.37 7.97 5.23
N ILE A 67 0.93 8.62 4.14
CA ILE A 67 -0.22 9.54 4.16
C ILE A 67 -1.50 8.79 4.58
N ALA A 68 -1.75 7.60 4.05
CA ALA A 68 -2.88 6.77 4.46
C ALA A 68 -2.82 6.44 5.97
N THR A 69 -1.63 6.14 6.49
CA THR A 69 -1.42 5.90 7.93
C THR A 69 -1.75 7.14 8.76
N VAL A 70 -1.29 8.32 8.35
CA VAL A 70 -1.61 9.58 9.03
C VAL A 70 -3.11 9.87 8.99
N LEU A 71 -3.77 9.70 7.84
CA LEU A 71 -5.22 9.86 7.71
C LEU A 71 -5.99 8.89 8.61
N ALA A 72 -5.58 7.62 8.65
CA ALA A 72 -6.17 6.63 9.55
C ALA A 72 -5.99 7.00 11.03
N PHE A 73 -4.81 7.50 11.40
CA PHE A 73 -4.53 7.95 12.76
C PHE A 73 -5.38 9.16 13.15
N VAL A 74 -5.43 10.20 12.32
CA VAL A 74 -6.13 11.44 12.64
C VAL A 74 -7.65 11.24 12.65
N GLN A 75 -8.17 10.52 11.66
CA GLN A 75 -9.62 10.46 11.40
C GLN A 75 -10.29 9.21 12.00
N MET A 76 -9.56 8.09 12.16
CA MET A 76 -10.16 6.79 12.42
C MET A 76 -9.51 5.98 13.56
N ARG A 77 -8.56 6.54 14.31
CA ARG A 77 -7.81 5.81 15.36
C ARG A 77 -8.69 5.18 16.45
N ARG A 78 -9.88 5.72 16.69
CA ARG A 78 -10.82 5.21 17.71
C ARG A 78 -11.87 4.27 17.12
N THR A 79 -12.21 4.42 15.85
CA THR A 79 -13.32 3.71 15.18
C THR A 79 -12.85 2.58 14.27
N ARG A 80 -11.68 2.71 13.63
CA ARG A 80 -11.15 1.78 12.66
C ARG A 80 -9.65 1.50 12.93
N ARG A 81 -9.36 0.92 14.08
CA ARG A 81 -8.01 0.50 14.46
C ARG A 81 -7.42 -0.52 13.48
N ASP A 82 -8.26 -1.34 12.86
CA ASP A 82 -7.87 -2.29 11.81
C ASP A 82 -7.19 -1.59 10.63
N LEU A 83 -7.78 -0.48 10.14
CA LEU A 83 -7.19 0.29 9.03
C LEU A 83 -5.92 1.02 9.46
N LEU A 84 -5.88 1.57 10.68
CA LEU A 84 -4.68 2.22 11.19
C LEU A 84 -3.51 1.23 11.29
N ILE A 85 -3.72 0.09 11.94
CA ILE A 85 -2.67 -0.92 12.11
C ILE A 85 -2.25 -1.48 10.76
N GLY A 86 -3.20 -1.78 9.88
CA GLY A 86 -2.91 -2.28 8.54
C GLY A 86 -2.13 -1.29 7.68
N SER A 87 -2.47 0.01 7.71
CA SER A 87 -1.74 1.04 6.97
C SER A 87 -0.33 1.26 7.53
N ALA A 88 -0.18 1.27 8.86
CA ALA A 88 1.13 1.38 9.50
C ALA A 88 2.01 0.16 9.16
N ALA A 89 1.44 -1.05 9.21
CA ALA A 89 2.14 -2.27 8.80
C ALA A 89 2.56 -2.21 7.33
N LEU A 90 1.66 -1.76 6.43
CA LEU A 90 1.97 -1.57 5.01
C LEU A 90 3.14 -0.61 4.82
N THR A 91 3.13 0.55 5.49
CA THR A 91 4.21 1.54 5.39
C THR A 91 5.55 0.95 5.83
N VAL A 92 5.58 0.28 6.98
CA VAL A 92 6.81 -0.33 7.52
C VAL A 92 7.35 -1.41 6.58
N VAL A 93 6.47 -2.29 6.10
CA VAL A 93 6.89 -3.40 5.23
C VAL A 93 7.35 -2.89 3.87
N LEU A 94 6.72 -1.84 3.31
CA LEU A 94 7.17 -1.19 2.07
C LEU A 94 8.57 -0.58 2.22
N VAL A 95 8.87 0.06 3.35
CA VAL A 95 10.22 0.60 3.63
C VAL A 95 11.25 -0.53 3.70
N ILE A 96 10.93 -1.63 4.38
CA ILE A 96 11.81 -2.81 4.47
C ILE A 96 12.03 -3.40 3.07
N GLU A 97 10.97 -3.51 2.28
CA GLU A 97 11.02 -4.06 0.92
C GLU A 97 11.88 -3.20 -0.01
N ALA A 98 11.72 -1.87 0.04
CA ALA A 98 12.54 -0.95 -0.73
C ALA A 98 14.02 -1.02 -0.34
N TYR A 99 14.31 -1.15 0.96
CA TYR A 99 15.66 -1.33 1.46
C TYR A 99 16.30 -2.65 0.93
N ILE A 100 15.56 -3.77 1.04
CA ILE A 100 16.01 -5.07 0.52
C ILE A 100 16.23 -4.97 -1.00
N GLY A 101 15.29 -4.37 -1.75
CA GLY A 101 15.37 -4.18 -3.19
C GLY A 101 16.62 -3.42 -3.62
N GLY A 102 16.96 -2.34 -2.89
CA GLY A 102 18.18 -1.55 -3.13
C GLY A 102 19.47 -2.32 -2.92
N LEU A 103 19.47 -3.37 -2.10
CA LEU A 103 20.63 -4.21 -1.84
C LEU A 103 20.83 -5.35 -2.86
N ILE A 104 19.81 -5.71 -3.65
CA ILE A 104 19.85 -6.88 -4.57
C ILE A 104 21.01 -6.76 -5.59
N GLY A 105 21.34 -5.55 -6.03
CA GLY A 105 22.45 -5.34 -6.96
C GLY A 105 23.79 -5.89 -6.47
N ASN A 106 24.00 -5.85 -5.15
CA ASN A 106 25.22 -6.34 -4.50
C ASN A 106 25.04 -7.72 -3.83
N HIS A 107 23.79 -8.11 -3.53
CA HIS A 107 23.44 -9.32 -2.79
C HIS A 107 22.25 -10.03 -3.46
N SER A 108 22.51 -10.73 -4.56
CA SER A 108 21.46 -11.38 -5.38
C SER A 108 20.62 -12.42 -4.64
N ASN A 109 21.13 -13.01 -3.54
CA ASN A 109 20.41 -13.93 -2.68
C ASN A 109 19.20 -13.26 -1.96
N LEU A 110 19.22 -11.93 -1.80
CA LEU A 110 18.09 -11.19 -1.22
C LEU A 110 16.83 -11.24 -2.09
N THR A 111 16.95 -11.57 -3.36
CA THR A 111 15.81 -11.83 -4.26
C THR A 111 14.87 -12.90 -3.71
N ALA A 112 15.41 -13.90 -3.02
CA ALA A 112 14.63 -14.97 -2.38
C ALA A 112 13.74 -14.48 -1.22
N VAL A 113 14.04 -13.30 -0.66
CA VAL A 113 13.24 -12.65 0.39
C VAL A 113 12.34 -11.58 -0.22
N HIS A 114 12.88 -10.78 -1.15
CA HIS A 114 12.19 -9.67 -1.80
C HIS A 114 10.89 -10.12 -2.50
N PHE A 115 10.93 -11.14 -3.34
CA PHE A 115 9.72 -11.58 -4.05
C PHE A 115 8.60 -12.10 -3.15
N PRO A 116 8.83 -12.99 -2.18
CA PRO A 116 7.78 -13.40 -1.25
C PRO A 116 7.22 -12.24 -0.43
N LEU A 117 8.06 -11.29 -0.03
CA LEU A 117 7.63 -10.11 0.71
C LEU A 117 6.77 -9.19 -0.16
N ALA A 118 7.14 -8.98 -1.43
CA ALA A 118 6.33 -8.24 -2.40
C ALA A 118 4.94 -8.87 -2.59
N MET A 119 4.85 -10.20 -2.63
CA MET A 119 3.57 -10.91 -2.69
C MET A 119 2.72 -10.70 -1.41
N ALA A 120 3.34 -10.69 -0.24
CA ALA A 120 2.65 -10.39 1.02
C ALA A 120 2.15 -8.94 1.07
N ILE A 121 2.95 -7.99 0.58
CA ILE A 121 2.56 -6.58 0.41
C ILE A 121 1.36 -6.46 -0.53
N MET A 122 1.34 -7.17 -1.64
CA MET A 122 0.21 -7.19 -2.57
C MET A 122 -1.07 -7.67 -1.86
N GLY A 123 -0.99 -8.72 -1.06
CA GLY A 123 -2.12 -9.18 -0.26
C GLY A 123 -2.63 -8.12 0.72
N LEU A 124 -1.73 -7.45 1.42
CA LEU A 124 -2.07 -6.42 2.39
C LEU A 124 -2.68 -5.17 1.73
N VAL A 125 -2.10 -4.72 0.62
CA VAL A 125 -2.57 -3.53 -0.09
C VAL A 125 -3.90 -3.73 -0.78
N VAL A 126 -4.26 -4.95 -1.17
CA VAL A 126 -5.60 -5.29 -1.68
C VAL A 126 -6.60 -5.40 -0.52
N TRP A 127 -6.17 -5.98 0.60
CA TRP A 127 -7.02 -6.14 1.78
C TRP A 127 -7.48 -4.80 2.36
N LEU A 128 -6.63 -3.79 2.40
CA LEU A 128 -6.92 -2.48 3.01
C LEU A 128 -8.10 -1.76 2.35
N PRO A 129 -8.16 -1.50 1.03
CA PRO A 129 -9.31 -0.84 0.41
C PRO A 129 -10.59 -1.68 0.51
N VAL A 130 -10.50 -3.00 0.38
CA VAL A 130 -11.65 -3.89 0.57
C VAL A 130 -12.20 -3.75 2.00
N ARG A 131 -11.31 -3.75 2.99
CA ARG A 131 -11.67 -3.60 4.40
C ARG A 131 -12.24 -2.21 4.71
N ALA A 132 -11.73 -1.19 4.03
CA ALA A 132 -12.22 0.18 4.14
C ALA A 132 -13.69 0.30 3.70
N VAL A 133 -14.05 -0.35 2.58
CA VAL A 133 -15.41 -0.33 2.02
C VAL A 133 -16.37 -1.22 2.83
N LEU A 134 -15.96 -2.43 3.21
CA LEU A 134 -16.84 -3.38 3.89
C LEU A 134 -17.16 -3.01 5.37
N GLY A 135 -16.45 -2.07 5.95
CA GLY A 135 -16.63 -1.69 7.35
C GLY A 135 -16.12 -2.76 8.34
N PRO A 136 -16.21 -2.49 9.66
CA PRO A 136 -15.80 -3.45 10.69
C PRO A 136 -16.77 -4.63 10.73
N ARG A 137 -16.23 -5.85 10.91
CA ARG A 137 -17.07 -7.00 11.27
C ARG A 137 -17.56 -6.79 12.72
N ARG A 138 -18.86 -6.93 12.93
CA ARG A 138 -19.46 -6.95 14.27
C ARG A 138 -19.15 -8.29 14.95
#